data_6c108c8580e376ae704c6aeb0c3e6c12
#
_entry.id   6c108c8580e376ae704c6aeb0c3e6c12
#
_cell.length_a   1.000
_cell.length_b   1.000
_cell.length_c   1.000
_cell.angle_alpha   90.00
_cell.angle_beta   90.00
_cell.angle_gamma   90.00
#
_symmetry.space_group_name_H-M   'P 1'
#
loop_
_entity.id
_entity.type
_entity.pdbx_description
1 polymer ?
#
loop_
_entity_poly.entity_id
_entity_poly.type
_entity_poly.pdbx_seq_one_letter_code
_entity_poly.pdbx_strand_id
1 'polypeptide(L)'
;MIMMTMHFIKDENGKPQVPFHTVYMTGLIRDDEGQKMSKSKGNVIDPLDMVDGISLPELLEKRTGNMMQPQLADKIRKRTEKQFPNGIEPHGTDALRFTLAALASTGRDINWDMKRLEGYRNFCNKLWNASRFVLMNTEDQDCGFNGGEMTLSLADRWILAEFNQTIKAYREALDSFRFDIAAGILYEFTWNQFCDWYLELTKPVMNGGTEAELRGTRHTLVTVLEGLLRLAHPIIPFITETIWQRVKVLCGITDVAAARLRRAGAGALLRASGTLSATLC
;
A
#
# COMPACT_ATOMS: atom_id res chain seq x y z
N MET A 1 -0.90 -24.85 -18.60
CA MET A 1 -1.62 -23.57 -18.75
C MET A 1 -1.39 -22.95 -20.12
N ILE A 2 -0.17 -22.52 -20.52
CA ILE A 2 0.10 -21.84 -21.81
C ILE A 2 -0.44 -22.63 -23.01
N MET A 3 -0.09 -23.92 -23.16
CA MET A 3 -0.54 -24.77 -24.25
C MET A 3 -2.06 -24.86 -24.34
N MET A 4 -2.76 -25.01 -23.19
CA MET A 4 -4.22 -25.07 -23.16
C MET A 4 -4.83 -23.71 -23.55
N THR A 5 -4.30 -22.61 -23.05
CA THR A 5 -4.79 -21.27 -23.42
C THR A 5 -4.61 -21.02 -24.91
N MET A 6 -3.45 -21.32 -25.47
CA MET A 6 -3.19 -21.16 -26.91
C MET A 6 -4.06 -22.08 -27.78
N HIS A 7 -4.50 -23.24 -27.26
CA HIS A 7 -5.40 -24.14 -28.02
C HIS A 7 -6.84 -23.59 -28.06
N PHE A 8 -7.35 -23.11 -26.92
CA PHE A 8 -8.76 -22.72 -26.80
C PHE A 8 -9.02 -21.23 -27.04
N ILE A 9 -8.06 -20.35 -26.73
CA ILE A 9 -8.23 -18.90 -26.88
C ILE A 9 -7.46 -18.41 -28.09
N LYS A 10 -8.21 -17.91 -29.07
CA LYS A 10 -7.69 -17.38 -30.33
C LYS A 10 -8.22 -15.96 -30.53
N ASP A 11 -7.46 -15.13 -31.24
CA ASP A 11 -7.91 -13.80 -31.69
C ASP A 11 -8.95 -13.89 -32.81
N GLU A 12 -9.41 -12.74 -33.28
CA GLU A 12 -10.39 -12.62 -34.39
C GLU A 12 -9.92 -13.27 -35.69
N ASN A 13 -8.61 -13.45 -35.87
CA ASN A 13 -7.98 -14.08 -37.04
C ASN A 13 -7.67 -15.58 -36.80
N GLY A 14 -8.12 -16.14 -35.69
CA GLY A 14 -7.89 -17.54 -35.32
C GLY A 14 -6.47 -17.84 -34.84
N LYS A 15 -5.63 -16.80 -34.56
CA LYS A 15 -4.26 -16.96 -34.06
C LYS A 15 -4.27 -17.25 -32.56
N PRO A 16 -3.49 -18.25 -32.10
CA PRO A 16 -3.36 -18.56 -30.68
C PRO A 16 -2.87 -17.36 -29.86
N GLN A 17 -3.52 -17.09 -28.73
CA GLN A 17 -3.15 -16.02 -27.80
C GLN A 17 -2.27 -16.56 -26.67
N VAL A 18 -1.10 -15.91 -26.44
CA VAL A 18 -0.28 -16.18 -25.26
C VAL A 18 -0.90 -15.47 -24.06
N PRO A 19 -1.20 -16.19 -22.95
CA PRO A 19 -1.92 -15.61 -21.82
C PRO A 19 -1.14 -14.53 -21.06
N PHE A 20 0.19 -14.53 -21.16
CA PHE A 20 1.07 -13.56 -20.52
C PHE A 20 2.42 -13.51 -21.24
N HIS A 21 3.07 -12.35 -21.20
CA HIS A 21 4.39 -12.12 -21.82
C HIS A 21 5.53 -12.17 -20.81
N THR A 22 5.24 -11.95 -19.55
CA THR A 22 6.24 -11.88 -18.47
C THR A 22 5.90 -12.85 -17.37
N VAL A 23 6.90 -13.60 -16.90
CA VAL A 23 6.81 -14.47 -15.73
C VAL A 23 7.69 -13.87 -14.64
N TYR A 24 7.06 -13.45 -13.54
CA TYR A 24 7.77 -12.95 -12.36
C TYR A 24 7.94 -14.09 -11.35
N MET A 25 9.22 -14.39 -11.01
CA MET A 25 9.56 -15.43 -10.05
C MET A 25 9.76 -14.81 -8.67
N THR A 26 8.88 -15.17 -7.73
CA THR A 26 8.99 -14.76 -6.33
C THR A 26 9.81 -15.75 -5.52
N GLY A 27 10.43 -15.29 -4.43
CA GLY A 27 11.01 -16.15 -3.41
C GLY A 27 9.91 -16.93 -2.63
N LEU A 28 10.29 -18.05 -2.02
CA LEU A 28 9.41 -18.79 -1.13
C LEU A 28 9.36 -18.11 0.24
N ILE A 29 8.17 -18.10 0.83
CA ILE A 29 8.00 -17.64 2.21
C ILE A 29 8.39 -18.79 3.15
N ARG A 30 9.34 -18.53 4.03
CA ARG A 30 9.85 -19.43 5.06
C ARG A 30 9.39 -18.94 6.43
N ASP A 31 9.44 -19.82 7.43
CA ASP A 31 9.17 -19.43 8.80
C ASP A 31 10.30 -18.53 9.37
N ASP A 32 10.16 -18.11 10.62
CA ASP A 32 11.12 -17.26 11.34
C ASP A 32 12.49 -17.92 11.54
N GLU A 33 12.56 -19.25 11.47
CA GLU A 33 13.82 -20.02 11.51
C GLU A 33 14.40 -20.29 10.10
N GLY A 34 13.79 -19.75 9.04
CA GLY A 34 14.22 -19.96 7.66
C GLY A 34 13.84 -21.32 7.08
N GLN A 35 12.94 -22.08 7.73
CA GLN A 35 12.50 -23.38 7.23
C GLN A 35 11.30 -23.23 6.30
N LYS A 36 11.22 -24.12 5.31
CA LYS A 36 10.05 -24.20 4.42
C LYS A 36 8.79 -24.51 5.26
N MET A 37 7.76 -23.69 5.09
CA MET A 37 6.48 -23.91 5.74
C MET A 37 5.78 -25.15 5.17
N SER A 38 5.28 -26.02 6.04
CA SER A 38 4.46 -27.18 5.65
C SER A 38 3.49 -27.57 6.78
N LYS A 39 2.33 -28.10 6.39
CA LYS A 39 1.33 -28.58 7.36
C LYS A 39 1.89 -29.69 8.27
N SER A 40 2.71 -30.60 7.71
CA SER A 40 3.34 -31.69 8.48
C SER A 40 4.34 -31.20 9.55
N LYS A 41 4.92 -30.02 9.38
CA LYS A 41 5.82 -29.41 10.38
C LYS A 41 5.07 -28.48 11.37
N GLY A 42 3.79 -28.21 11.15
CA GLY A 42 2.97 -27.32 11.98
C GLY A 42 3.51 -25.87 12.06
N ASN A 43 4.30 -25.44 11.07
CA ASN A 43 4.88 -24.11 11.01
C ASN A 43 4.21 -23.19 9.97
N VAL A 44 3.09 -23.60 9.41
CA VAL A 44 2.31 -22.77 8.49
C VAL A 44 1.58 -21.70 9.29
N ILE A 45 1.65 -20.48 8.81
CA ILE A 45 0.81 -19.35 9.27
C ILE A 45 -0.18 -19.07 8.14
N ASP A 46 -1.47 -19.18 8.45
CA ASP A 46 -2.52 -18.85 7.49
C ASP A 46 -2.59 -17.34 7.32
N PRO A 47 -2.60 -16.81 6.10
CA PRO A 47 -2.81 -15.39 5.86
C PRO A 47 -4.06 -14.80 6.52
N LEU A 48 -5.15 -15.55 6.61
CA LEU A 48 -6.38 -15.10 7.27
C LEU A 48 -6.18 -14.93 8.78
N ASP A 49 -5.40 -15.79 9.43
CA ASP A 49 -5.09 -15.65 10.84
C ASP A 49 -4.27 -14.36 11.14
N MET A 50 -3.49 -13.89 10.16
CA MET A 50 -2.77 -12.63 10.27
C MET A 50 -3.67 -11.42 10.00
N VAL A 51 -4.66 -11.56 9.12
CA VAL A 51 -5.60 -10.49 8.77
C VAL A 51 -6.62 -10.28 9.88
N ASP A 52 -7.28 -11.35 10.30
CA ASP A 52 -8.45 -11.30 11.20
C ASP A 52 -8.08 -11.53 12.66
N GLY A 53 -6.85 -12.03 12.89
CA GLY A 53 -6.42 -12.50 14.20
C GLY A 53 -6.92 -13.92 14.50
N ILE A 54 -6.28 -14.58 15.47
CA ILE A 54 -6.68 -15.89 15.95
C ILE A 54 -6.24 -16.05 17.42
N SER A 55 -7.11 -16.62 18.26
CA SER A 55 -6.77 -16.92 19.64
C SER A 55 -5.75 -18.08 19.75
N LEU A 56 -4.98 -18.12 20.84
CA LEU A 56 -4.01 -19.21 21.05
C LEU A 56 -4.64 -20.60 21.02
N PRO A 57 -5.80 -20.88 21.68
CA PRO A 57 -6.42 -22.19 21.62
C PRO A 57 -6.78 -22.63 20.20
N GLU A 58 -7.38 -21.74 19.42
CA GLU A 58 -7.77 -22.02 18.02
C GLU A 58 -6.53 -22.23 17.13
N LEU A 59 -5.46 -21.43 17.33
CA LEU A 59 -4.21 -21.59 16.61
C LEU A 59 -3.54 -22.93 16.92
N LEU A 60 -3.58 -23.38 18.18
CA LEU A 60 -3.08 -24.68 18.58
C LEU A 60 -3.86 -25.81 17.94
N GLU A 61 -5.19 -25.75 17.96
CA GLU A 61 -6.06 -26.73 17.29
C GLU A 61 -5.78 -26.79 15.79
N LYS A 62 -5.71 -25.64 15.12
CA LYS A 62 -5.41 -25.53 13.68
C LYS A 62 -4.07 -26.15 13.30
N ARG A 63 -3.04 -25.97 14.14
CA ARG A 63 -1.69 -26.49 13.90
C ARG A 63 -1.50 -27.95 14.28
N THR A 64 -2.28 -28.49 15.20
CA THR A 64 -2.13 -29.87 15.74
C THR A 64 -3.30 -30.79 15.40
N GLY A 65 -4.45 -30.30 14.95
CA GLY A 65 -5.68 -31.08 14.81
C GLY A 65 -5.68 -32.10 13.66
N ASN A 66 -4.92 -31.90 12.58
CA ASN A 66 -4.91 -32.82 11.42
C ASN A 66 -3.47 -33.18 11.00
N MET A 67 -2.68 -33.61 11.96
CA MET A 67 -1.27 -33.94 11.70
C MET A 67 -1.07 -35.34 11.17
N MET A 68 -0.24 -35.50 10.15
CA MET A 68 0.20 -36.84 9.68
C MET A 68 1.10 -37.58 10.69
N GLN A 69 1.70 -36.84 11.64
CA GLN A 69 2.59 -37.38 12.68
C GLN A 69 2.15 -36.88 14.06
N PRO A 70 1.22 -37.54 14.74
CA PRO A 70 0.68 -37.15 16.06
C PRO A 70 1.75 -36.97 17.14
N GLN A 71 2.84 -37.73 17.07
CA GLN A 71 3.96 -37.66 18.02
C GLN A 71 4.69 -36.30 18.05
N LEU A 72 4.51 -35.48 17.03
CA LEU A 72 5.09 -34.12 16.98
C LEU A 72 4.17 -33.06 17.59
N ALA A 73 2.93 -33.41 17.95
CA ALA A 73 1.93 -32.45 18.41
C ALA A 73 2.40 -31.65 19.63
N ASP A 74 2.95 -32.33 20.65
CA ASP A 74 3.42 -31.66 21.86
C ASP A 74 4.59 -30.68 21.60
N LYS A 75 5.51 -31.04 20.69
CA LYS A 75 6.59 -30.16 20.29
C LYS A 75 6.09 -28.93 19.58
N ILE A 76 5.12 -29.10 18.66
CA ILE A 76 4.51 -28.01 17.91
C ILE A 76 3.69 -27.11 18.85
N ARG A 77 2.95 -27.70 19.80
CA ARG A 77 2.19 -26.95 20.81
C ARG A 77 3.12 -26.03 21.61
N LYS A 78 4.17 -26.55 22.23
CA LYS A 78 5.14 -25.79 23.02
C LYS A 78 5.81 -24.67 22.19
N ARG A 79 6.15 -24.97 20.93
CA ARG A 79 6.73 -23.95 20.03
C ARG A 79 5.74 -22.83 19.73
N THR A 80 4.48 -23.20 19.43
CA THR A 80 3.42 -22.23 19.13
C THR A 80 3.12 -21.34 20.33
N GLU A 81 2.99 -21.90 21.53
CA GLU A 81 2.79 -21.15 22.77
C GLU A 81 3.94 -20.17 23.06
N LYS A 82 5.17 -20.59 22.78
CA LYS A 82 6.34 -19.72 22.94
C LYS A 82 6.34 -18.57 21.90
N GLN A 83 5.97 -18.86 20.65
CA GLN A 83 6.00 -17.90 19.54
C GLN A 83 4.81 -16.93 19.59
N PHE A 84 3.64 -17.42 20.00
CA PHE A 84 2.37 -16.67 20.02
C PHE A 84 1.64 -16.87 21.35
N PRO A 85 2.16 -16.35 22.46
CA PRO A 85 1.61 -16.61 23.80
C PRO A 85 0.15 -16.15 23.97
N ASN A 86 -0.27 -15.15 23.20
CA ASN A 86 -1.62 -14.60 23.21
C ASN A 86 -2.40 -14.85 21.90
N GLY A 87 -1.89 -15.76 21.03
CA GLY A 87 -2.40 -15.90 19.68
C GLY A 87 -1.81 -14.84 18.74
N ILE A 88 -2.50 -14.58 17.65
CA ILE A 88 -2.12 -13.56 16.65
C ILE A 88 -3.17 -12.45 16.66
N GLU A 89 -2.74 -11.21 16.92
CA GLU A 89 -3.63 -10.04 16.82
C GLU A 89 -4.00 -9.74 15.36
N PRO A 90 -5.18 -9.16 15.10
CA PRO A 90 -5.58 -8.75 13.75
C PRO A 90 -4.68 -7.60 13.25
N HIS A 91 -4.12 -7.78 12.06
CA HIS A 91 -3.25 -6.77 11.42
C HIS A 91 -3.92 -6.10 10.22
N GLY A 92 -4.95 -6.73 9.66
CA GLY A 92 -5.65 -6.25 8.47
C GLY A 92 -4.96 -6.62 7.14
N THR A 93 -5.75 -6.64 6.09
CA THR A 93 -5.30 -7.07 4.75
C THR A 93 -4.23 -6.16 4.18
N ASP A 94 -4.35 -4.85 4.36
CA ASP A 94 -3.42 -3.87 3.79
C ASP A 94 -2.02 -3.99 4.41
N ALA A 95 -1.92 -4.20 5.73
CA ALA A 95 -0.64 -4.44 6.38
C ALA A 95 0.06 -5.69 5.85
N LEU A 96 -0.69 -6.79 5.66
CA LEU A 96 -0.16 -8.02 5.08
C LEU A 96 0.31 -7.81 3.63
N ARG A 97 -0.49 -7.15 2.81
CA ARG A 97 -0.14 -6.84 1.41
C ARG A 97 1.12 -5.97 1.32
N PHE A 98 1.22 -4.93 2.16
CA PHE A 98 2.40 -4.08 2.20
C PHE A 98 3.66 -4.86 2.63
N THR A 99 3.52 -5.73 3.65
CA THR A 99 4.60 -6.60 4.11
C THR A 99 5.12 -7.47 2.98
N LEU A 100 4.21 -8.14 2.25
CA LEU A 100 4.57 -9.01 1.12
C LEU A 100 5.25 -8.22 -0.01
N ALA A 101 4.73 -7.04 -0.36
CA ALA A 101 5.35 -6.18 -1.38
C ALA A 101 6.76 -5.73 -0.96
N ALA A 102 6.93 -5.28 0.29
CA ALA A 102 8.21 -4.82 0.81
C ALA A 102 9.27 -5.93 0.95
N LEU A 103 8.84 -7.19 1.03
CA LEU A 103 9.71 -8.36 1.10
C LEU A 103 9.93 -9.03 -0.27
N ALA A 104 9.17 -8.64 -1.29
CA ALA A 104 9.21 -9.22 -2.63
C ALA A 104 10.48 -8.80 -3.39
N SER A 105 11.63 -9.35 -3.00
CA SER A 105 12.87 -9.24 -3.76
C SER A 105 13.02 -10.41 -4.74
N THR A 106 13.65 -10.16 -5.89
CA THR A 106 13.91 -11.20 -6.89
C THR A 106 14.93 -12.23 -6.37
N GLY A 107 14.58 -13.52 -6.47
CA GLY A 107 15.50 -14.63 -6.31
C GLY A 107 15.93 -14.98 -4.88
N ARG A 108 15.35 -14.35 -3.85
CA ARG A 108 15.63 -14.70 -2.44
C ARG A 108 14.38 -15.20 -1.74
N ASP A 109 14.55 -16.26 -0.93
CA ASP A 109 13.52 -16.70 -0.02
C ASP A 109 13.27 -15.65 1.06
N ILE A 110 12.01 -15.51 1.45
CA ILE A 110 11.53 -14.52 2.41
C ILE A 110 11.37 -15.20 3.76
N ASN A 111 12.18 -14.83 4.74
CA ASN A 111 11.96 -15.23 6.13
C ASN A 111 10.85 -14.35 6.72
N TRP A 112 9.78 -15.01 7.17
CA TRP A 112 8.63 -14.31 7.73
C TRP A 112 8.97 -13.67 9.08
N ASP A 113 8.62 -12.41 9.24
CA ASP A 113 8.83 -11.65 10.48
C ASP A 113 7.53 -10.90 10.87
N MET A 114 6.92 -11.31 11.98
CA MET A 114 5.71 -10.70 12.51
C MET A 114 5.90 -9.23 12.92
N LYS A 115 7.10 -8.84 13.34
CA LYS A 115 7.39 -7.44 13.71
C LYS A 115 7.30 -6.50 12.49
N ARG A 116 7.66 -6.99 11.31
CA ARG A 116 7.48 -6.22 10.08
C ARG A 116 6.01 -6.03 9.75
N LEU A 117 5.20 -7.08 9.92
CA LEU A 117 3.75 -6.99 9.72
C LEU A 117 3.12 -5.94 10.66
N GLU A 118 3.51 -5.95 11.93
CA GLU A 118 3.09 -4.93 12.90
C GLU A 118 3.56 -3.52 12.51
N GLY A 119 4.80 -3.39 12.03
CA GLY A 119 5.34 -2.13 11.53
C GLY A 119 4.51 -1.55 10.38
N TYR A 120 4.05 -2.38 9.45
CA TYR A 120 3.22 -1.92 8.34
C TYR A 120 1.75 -1.70 8.74
N ARG A 121 1.24 -2.37 9.79
CA ARG A 121 -0.03 -1.96 10.43
C ARG A 121 0.07 -0.53 10.97
N ASN A 122 1.17 -0.23 11.65
CA ASN A 122 1.43 1.12 12.17
C ASN A 122 1.59 2.16 11.06
N PHE A 123 2.18 1.78 9.93
CA PHE A 123 2.21 2.62 8.73
C PHE A 123 0.80 2.96 8.21
N CYS A 124 -0.08 1.97 8.10
CA CYS A 124 -1.48 2.21 7.72
C CYS A 124 -2.18 3.15 8.72
N ASN A 125 -1.97 2.97 10.01
CA ASN A 125 -2.51 3.85 11.05
C ASN A 125 -1.97 5.29 10.92
N LYS A 126 -0.68 5.44 10.61
CA LYS A 126 -0.06 6.77 10.39
C LYS A 126 -0.67 7.46 9.17
N LEU A 127 -0.83 6.74 8.06
CA LEU A 127 -1.49 7.27 6.85
C LEU A 127 -2.93 7.70 7.14
N TRP A 128 -3.68 6.88 7.91
CA TRP A 128 -5.03 7.22 8.32
C TRP A 128 -5.09 8.52 9.14
N ASN A 129 -4.21 8.65 10.14
CA ASN A 129 -4.16 9.84 10.98
C ASN A 129 -3.72 11.10 10.20
N ALA A 130 -2.74 10.95 9.31
CA ALA A 130 -2.33 12.02 8.40
C ALA A 130 -3.49 12.49 7.51
N SER A 131 -4.24 11.54 6.95
CA SER A 131 -5.40 11.83 6.12
C SER A 131 -6.51 12.54 6.91
N ARG A 132 -6.74 12.14 8.17
CA ARG A 132 -7.66 12.85 9.07
C ARG A 132 -7.22 14.30 9.29
N PHE A 133 -5.94 14.54 9.54
CA PHE A 133 -5.40 15.89 9.68
C PHE A 133 -5.65 16.74 8.43
N VAL A 134 -5.38 16.19 7.24
CA VAL A 134 -5.66 16.89 5.98
C VAL A 134 -7.14 17.22 5.85
N LEU A 135 -8.03 16.24 6.03
CA LEU A 135 -9.48 16.43 5.91
C LEU A 135 -10.00 17.47 6.91
N MET A 136 -9.57 17.45 8.16
CA MET A 136 -9.95 18.45 9.18
C MET A 136 -9.58 19.88 8.80
N ASN A 137 -8.54 20.07 7.98
CA ASN A 137 -8.06 21.38 7.56
C ASN A 137 -8.55 21.80 6.15
N THR A 138 -9.24 20.91 5.43
CA THR A 138 -9.62 21.11 4.03
C THR A 138 -11.10 20.89 3.73
N GLU A 139 -11.82 20.07 4.53
CA GLU A 139 -13.28 19.91 4.38
C GLU A 139 -13.97 21.25 4.67
N ASP A 140 -14.93 21.60 3.83
CA ASP A 140 -15.69 22.86 3.87
C ASP A 140 -14.84 24.14 3.74
N GLN A 141 -13.59 24.01 3.26
CA GLN A 141 -12.66 25.10 3.04
C GLN A 141 -12.37 25.30 1.54
N ASP A 142 -12.01 26.53 1.17
CA ASP A 142 -11.54 26.79 -0.18
C ASP A 142 -10.10 26.23 -0.35
N CYS A 143 -9.99 25.19 -1.19
CA CYS A 143 -8.73 24.52 -1.54
C CYS A 143 -8.21 24.94 -2.93
N GLY A 144 -8.74 25.98 -3.54
CA GLY A 144 -8.24 26.54 -4.79
C GLY A 144 -8.49 25.72 -6.06
N PHE A 145 -9.28 24.63 -6.00
CA PHE A 145 -9.60 23.83 -7.19
C PHE A 145 -10.59 24.51 -8.14
N ASN A 146 -11.28 25.52 -7.67
CA ASN A 146 -12.18 26.35 -8.47
C ASN A 146 -11.53 27.67 -8.95
N GLY A 147 -10.22 27.80 -8.78
CA GLY A 147 -9.47 29.00 -9.09
C GLY A 147 -9.35 29.96 -7.89
N GLY A 148 -8.80 31.14 -8.13
CA GLY A 148 -8.52 32.16 -7.12
C GLY A 148 -7.01 32.33 -6.89
N GLU A 149 -6.63 33.41 -6.24
CA GLU A 149 -5.23 33.70 -5.92
C GLU A 149 -4.69 32.69 -4.90
N MET A 150 -3.53 32.10 -5.19
CA MET A 150 -2.85 31.16 -4.32
C MET A 150 -1.37 31.52 -4.18
N THR A 151 -0.88 31.49 -2.95
CA THR A 151 0.54 31.65 -2.65
C THR A 151 1.06 30.37 -2.01
N LEU A 152 2.01 29.71 -2.69
CA LEU A 152 2.63 28.50 -2.16
C LEU A 152 3.78 28.89 -1.22
N SER A 153 3.76 28.36 -0.01
CA SER A 153 4.87 28.46 0.94
C SER A 153 6.12 27.73 0.43
N LEU A 154 7.25 27.94 1.07
CA LEU A 154 8.46 27.17 0.77
C LEU A 154 8.25 25.68 1.00
N ALA A 155 7.52 25.32 2.06
CA ALA A 155 7.18 23.93 2.39
C ALA A 155 6.29 23.28 1.31
N ASP A 156 5.31 24.03 0.77
CA ASP A 156 4.44 23.54 -0.32
C ASP A 156 5.25 23.24 -1.58
N ARG A 157 6.12 24.15 -1.98
CA ARG A 157 7.00 23.97 -3.15
C ARG A 157 7.96 22.80 -2.96
N TRP A 158 8.52 22.66 -1.76
CA TRP A 158 9.41 21.56 -1.42
C TRP A 158 8.69 20.21 -1.53
N ILE A 159 7.55 20.03 -0.86
CA ILE A 159 6.86 18.73 -0.87
C ILE A 159 6.36 18.34 -2.27
N LEU A 160 5.93 19.30 -3.09
CA LEU A 160 5.56 19.06 -4.49
C LEU A 160 6.74 18.56 -5.32
N ALA A 161 7.93 19.16 -5.13
CA ALA A 161 9.17 18.72 -5.80
C ALA A 161 9.55 17.29 -5.36
N GLU A 162 9.56 17.01 -4.05
CA GLU A 162 9.83 15.68 -3.49
C GLU A 162 8.82 14.64 -3.97
N PHE A 163 7.54 15.00 -4.04
CA PHE A 163 6.51 14.11 -4.53
C PHE A 163 6.69 13.75 -6.01
N ASN A 164 7.07 14.71 -6.85
CA ASN A 164 7.36 14.43 -8.26
C ASN A 164 8.56 13.50 -8.43
N GLN A 165 9.62 13.66 -7.63
CA GLN A 165 10.77 12.74 -7.62
C GLN A 165 10.34 11.34 -7.15
N THR A 166 9.51 11.27 -6.10
CA THR A 166 8.92 10.03 -5.58
C THR A 166 8.12 9.28 -6.64
N ILE A 167 7.26 9.99 -7.39
CA ILE A 167 6.48 9.40 -8.50
C ILE A 167 7.41 8.79 -9.55
N LYS A 168 8.46 9.49 -9.93
CA LYS A 168 9.43 9.00 -10.92
C LYS A 168 10.13 7.74 -10.45
N ALA A 169 10.72 7.78 -9.25
CA ALA A 169 11.44 6.65 -8.66
C ALA A 169 10.52 5.43 -8.42
N TYR A 170 9.27 5.67 -7.99
CA TYR A 170 8.28 4.62 -7.79
C TYR A 170 7.91 3.90 -9.11
N ARG A 171 7.75 4.68 -10.21
CA ARG A 171 7.50 4.11 -11.55
C ARG A 171 8.67 3.26 -12.03
N GLU A 172 9.89 3.77 -11.93
CA GLU A 172 11.12 3.04 -12.31
C GLU A 172 11.24 1.72 -11.54
N ALA A 173 10.89 1.72 -10.24
CA ALA A 173 10.87 0.52 -9.42
C ALA A 173 9.80 -0.48 -9.88
N LEU A 174 8.59 -0.04 -10.20
CA LEU A 174 7.52 -0.91 -10.73
C LEU A 174 7.86 -1.47 -12.11
N ASP A 175 8.37 -0.67 -13.03
CA ASP A 175 8.74 -1.07 -14.38
C ASP A 175 9.88 -2.10 -14.38
N SER A 176 10.76 -2.02 -13.37
CA SER A 176 11.83 -3.01 -13.13
C SER A 176 11.42 -4.20 -12.26
N PHE A 177 10.12 -4.33 -11.92
CA PHE A 177 9.58 -5.36 -11.03
C PHE A 177 10.23 -5.40 -9.62
N ARG A 178 10.76 -4.26 -9.15
CA ARG A 178 11.33 -4.11 -7.81
C ARG A 178 10.27 -3.60 -6.84
N PHE A 179 9.32 -4.47 -6.49
CA PHE A 179 8.22 -4.14 -5.57
C PHE A 179 8.73 -3.80 -4.17
N ASP A 180 9.83 -4.39 -3.74
CA ASP A 180 10.54 -4.07 -2.50
C ASP A 180 10.99 -2.61 -2.47
N ILE A 181 11.60 -2.14 -3.56
CA ILE A 181 12.02 -0.74 -3.69
C ILE A 181 10.81 0.18 -3.78
N ALA A 182 9.79 -0.17 -4.57
CA ALA A 182 8.58 0.63 -4.69
C ALA A 182 7.89 0.81 -3.32
N ALA A 183 7.74 -0.25 -2.54
CA ALA A 183 7.19 -0.18 -1.19
C ALA A 183 8.06 0.68 -0.25
N GLY A 184 9.39 0.57 -0.35
CA GLY A 184 10.33 1.39 0.43
C GLY A 184 10.22 2.89 0.12
N ILE A 185 10.15 3.25 -1.17
CA ILE A 185 9.97 4.64 -1.63
C ILE A 185 8.66 5.21 -1.11
N LEU A 186 7.56 4.44 -1.21
CA LEU A 186 6.26 4.86 -0.72
C LEU A 186 6.25 5.07 0.79
N TYR A 187 6.89 4.16 1.54
CA TYR A 187 7.03 4.26 2.98
C TYR A 187 7.80 5.52 3.39
N GLU A 188 8.96 5.73 2.80
CA GLU A 188 9.87 6.83 3.11
C GLU A 188 9.21 8.19 2.86
N PHE A 189 8.61 8.38 1.68
CA PHE A 189 7.89 9.61 1.38
C PHE A 189 6.73 9.85 2.34
N THR A 190 5.90 8.83 2.56
CA THR A 190 4.70 8.97 3.40
C THR A 190 5.06 9.26 4.84
N TRP A 191 5.96 8.46 5.41
CA TRP A 191 6.27 8.54 6.84
C TRP A 191 7.11 9.78 7.15
N ASN A 192 8.26 9.92 6.48
CA ASN A 192 9.24 10.93 6.84
C ASN A 192 8.92 12.29 6.21
N GLN A 193 8.74 12.34 4.89
CA GLN A 193 8.60 13.62 4.19
C GLN A 193 7.21 14.22 4.39
N PHE A 194 6.16 13.44 4.13
CA PHE A 194 4.79 13.95 4.24
C PHE A 194 4.34 14.09 5.69
N CYS A 195 4.38 12.99 6.49
CA CYS A 195 3.82 13.00 7.85
C CYS A 195 4.71 13.75 8.85
N ASP A 196 6.03 13.45 8.90
CA ASP A 196 6.89 13.98 9.96
C ASP A 196 7.33 15.42 9.70
N TRP A 197 7.50 15.80 8.43
CA TRP A 197 7.95 17.15 8.10
C TRP A 197 6.84 18.03 7.53
N TYR A 198 6.24 17.64 6.40
CA TYR A 198 5.35 18.55 5.69
C TYR A 198 4.13 18.95 6.52
N LEU A 199 3.43 17.98 7.14
CA LEU A 199 2.26 18.30 7.96
C LEU A 199 2.60 19.25 9.13
N GLU A 200 3.78 19.11 9.74
CA GLU A 200 4.22 20.03 10.79
C GLU A 200 4.52 21.43 10.23
N LEU A 201 5.19 21.51 9.08
CA LEU A 201 5.53 22.77 8.41
C LEU A 201 4.30 23.54 7.90
N THR A 202 3.15 22.88 7.70
CA THR A 202 1.90 23.57 7.32
C THR A 202 1.24 24.31 8.48
N LYS A 203 1.48 23.89 9.74
CA LYS A 203 0.77 24.44 10.91
C LYS A 203 0.92 25.95 11.10
N PRO A 204 2.10 26.57 10.90
CA PRO A 204 2.22 28.03 10.98
C PRO A 204 1.32 28.77 9.99
N VAL A 205 1.27 28.31 8.74
CA VAL A 205 0.39 28.89 7.70
C VAL A 205 -1.07 28.67 8.06
N MET A 206 -1.44 27.48 8.49
CA MET A 206 -2.82 27.13 8.86
C MET A 206 -3.33 27.97 10.07
N ASN A 207 -2.43 28.42 10.96
CA ASN A 207 -2.79 29.20 12.14
C ASN A 207 -2.74 30.71 11.96
N GLY A 208 -2.09 31.25 10.93
CA GLY A 208 -1.90 32.69 10.82
C GLY A 208 -1.54 33.21 9.43
N GLY A 209 -1.68 32.37 8.39
CA GLY A 209 -1.46 32.77 7.00
C GLY A 209 -2.57 33.64 6.44
N THR A 210 -2.28 34.34 5.35
CA THR A 210 -3.26 35.07 4.54
C THR A 210 -4.18 34.09 3.79
N GLU A 211 -5.33 34.56 3.31
CA GLU A 211 -6.25 33.72 2.54
C GLU A 211 -5.60 33.06 1.31
N ALA A 212 -4.70 33.77 0.62
CA ALA A 212 -3.97 33.23 -0.52
C ALA A 212 -2.97 32.12 -0.11
N GLU A 213 -2.28 32.27 1.03
CA GLU A 213 -1.39 31.25 1.59
C GLU A 213 -2.16 30.04 2.11
N LEU A 214 -3.25 30.25 2.84
CA LEU A 214 -4.14 29.18 3.31
C LEU A 214 -4.66 28.35 2.14
N ARG A 215 -5.14 29.02 1.07
CA ARG A 215 -5.62 28.36 -0.14
C ARG A 215 -4.51 27.54 -0.81
N GLY A 216 -3.31 28.09 -0.94
CA GLY A 216 -2.15 27.41 -1.53
C GLY A 216 -1.73 26.18 -0.74
N THR A 217 -1.66 26.28 0.58
CA THR A 217 -1.30 25.14 1.45
C THR A 217 -2.37 24.08 1.47
N ARG A 218 -3.68 24.43 1.53
CA ARG A 218 -4.80 23.47 1.43
C ARG A 218 -4.79 22.75 0.07
N HIS A 219 -4.58 23.49 -1.01
CA HIS A 219 -4.44 22.92 -2.35
C HIS A 219 -3.33 21.86 -2.41
N THR A 220 -2.16 22.17 -1.85
CA THR A 220 -1.01 21.29 -1.82
C THR A 220 -1.28 20.05 -0.96
N LEU A 221 -1.86 20.21 0.24
CA LEU A 221 -2.24 19.11 1.11
C LEU A 221 -3.15 18.10 0.40
N VAL A 222 -4.19 18.60 -0.25
CA VAL A 222 -5.17 17.75 -0.96
C VAL A 222 -4.51 17.10 -2.19
N THR A 223 -3.75 17.85 -2.99
CA THR A 223 -3.09 17.36 -4.20
C THR A 223 -2.09 16.24 -3.89
N VAL A 224 -1.23 16.45 -2.89
CA VAL A 224 -0.23 15.46 -2.50
C VAL A 224 -0.89 14.22 -1.89
N LEU A 225 -1.89 14.39 -1.00
CA LEU A 225 -2.60 13.25 -0.42
C LEU A 225 -3.34 12.44 -1.50
N GLU A 226 -4.08 13.09 -2.40
CA GLU A 226 -4.81 12.42 -3.49
C GLU A 226 -3.87 11.60 -4.37
N GLY A 227 -2.75 12.19 -4.78
CA GLY A 227 -1.75 11.51 -5.58
C GLY A 227 -1.07 10.35 -4.84
N LEU A 228 -0.75 10.54 -3.54
CA LEU A 228 -0.18 9.51 -2.68
C LEU A 228 -1.12 8.31 -2.54
N LEU A 229 -2.42 8.54 -2.34
CA LEU A 229 -3.41 7.47 -2.26
C LEU A 229 -3.45 6.66 -3.55
N ARG A 230 -3.34 7.30 -4.72
CA ARG A 230 -3.27 6.60 -6.01
C ARG A 230 -1.99 5.78 -6.17
N LEU A 231 -0.83 6.30 -5.75
CA LEU A 231 0.43 5.56 -5.79
C LEU A 231 0.38 4.33 -4.86
N ALA A 232 -0.22 4.47 -3.68
CA ALA A 232 -0.32 3.41 -2.69
C ALA A 232 -1.38 2.34 -3.03
N HIS A 233 -2.40 2.69 -3.82
CA HIS A 233 -3.56 1.84 -4.10
C HIS A 233 -3.23 0.43 -4.64
N PRO A 234 -2.26 0.21 -5.52
CA PRO A 234 -1.88 -1.14 -5.95
C PRO A 234 -1.41 -2.05 -4.82
N ILE A 235 -0.82 -1.49 -3.77
CA ILE A 235 -0.28 -2.23 -2.63
C ILE A 235 -1.31 -2.35 -1.51
N ILE A 236 -1.92 -1.24 -1.09
CA ILE A 236 -2.85 -1.12 0.05
C ILE A 236 -4.22 -0.57 -0.37
N PRO A 237 -5.01 -1.36 -1.14
CA PRO A 237 -6.21 -0.85 -1.80
C PRO A 237 -7.36 -0.47 -0.86
N PHE A 238 -7.49 -1.10 0.31
CA PHE A 238 -8.68 -0.90 1.16
C PHE A 238 -8.64 0.44 1.88
N ILE A 239 -7.55 0.75 2.57
CA ILE A 239 -7.39 2.02 3.27
C ILE A 239 -7.35 3.21 2.30
N THR A 240 -6.64 3.04 1.17
CA THR A 240 -6.53 4.11 0.17
C THR A 240 -7.86 4.40 -0.50
N GLU A 241 -8.67 3.39 -0.84
CA GLU A 241 -10.00 3.59 -1.39
C GLU A 241 -10.91 4.31 -0.38
N THR A 242 -10.91 3.87 0.87
CA THR A 242 -11.74 4.47 1.93
C THR A 242 -11.44 5.96 2.11
N ILE A 243 -10.16 6.34 2.14
CA ILE A 243 -9.75 7.74 2.28
C ILE A 243 -10.04 8.51 0.98
N TRP A 244 -9.71 7.92 -0.17
CA TRP A 244 -9.84 8.57 -1.47
C TRP A 244 -11.29 8.96 -1.81
N GLN A 245 -12.28 8.18 -1.38
CA GLN A 245 -13.70 8.53 -1.57
C GLN A 245 -14.07 9.88 -0.94
N ARG A 246 -13.40 10.29 0.13
CA ARG A 246 -13.57 11.61 0.76
C ARG A 246 -12.74 12.69 0.07
N VAL A 247 -11.47 12.40 -0.22
CA VAL A 247 -10.51 13.35 -0.81
C VAL A 247 -10.91 13.75 -2.24
N LYS A 248 -11.41 12.82 -3.06
CA LYS A 248 -11.81 13.08 -4.45
C LYS A 248 -12.83 14.22 -4.58
N VAL A 249 -13.71 14.37 -3.59
CA VAL A 249 -14.73 15.42 -3.58
C VAL A 249 -14.09 16.80 -3.49
N LEU A 250 -13.03 16.93 -2.69
CA LEU A 250 -12.29 18.19 -2.53
C LEU A 250 -11.59 18.60 -3.82
N CYS A 251 -11.18 17.62 -4.64
CA CYS A 251 -10.57 17.85 -5.96
C CYS A 251 -11.59 18.07 -7.09
N GLY A 252 -12.88 18.05 -6.82
CA GLY A 252 -13.92 18.10 -7.85
C GLY A 252 -13.96 16.88 -8.79
N ILE A 253 -13.37 15.74 -8.38
CA ILE A 253 -13.34 14.52 -9.18
C ILE A 253 -14.70 13.84 -9.14
N THR A 254 -15.35 13.74 -10.31
CA THR A 254 -16.65 13.07 -10.45
C THR A 254 -16.52 11.54 -10.45
N ASP A 255 -17.60 10.83 -10.11
CA ASP A 255 -17.64 9.35 -10.11
C ASP A 255 -17.35 8.73 -11.49
N VAL A 256 -17.65 9.44 -12.59
CA VAL A 256 -17.33 8.98 -13.95
C VAL A 256 -15.81 8.95 -14.18
N ALA A 257 -15.10 9.99 -13.74
CA ALA A 257 -13.63 10.03 -13.81
C ALA A 257 -13.01 8.95 -12.90
N ALA A 258 -13.55 8.78 -11.70
CA ALA A 258 -13.15 7.74 -10.76
C ALA A 258 -13.33 6.32 -11.34
N ALA A 259 -14.45 6.05 -12.00
CA ALA A 259 -14.70 4.76 -12.65
C ALA A 259 -13.73 4.50 -13.82
N ARG A 260 -13.35 5.53 -14.59
CA ARG A 260 -12.33 5.44 -15.64
C ARG A 260 -10.94 5.11 -15.06
N LEU A 261 -10.55 5.77 -13.96
CA LEU A 261 -9.29 5.51 -13.28
C LEU A 261 -9.21 4.06 -12.74
N ARG A 262 -10.31 3.55 -12.15
CA ARG A 262 -10.41 2.14 -11.70
C ARG A 262 -10.33 1.13 -12.84
N ARG A 263 -11.01 1.37 -13.96
CA ARG A 263 -11.00 0.47 -15.13
C ARG A 263 -9.66 0.44 -15.87
N ALA A 264 -8.92 1.52 -15.79
CA ALA A 264 -7.66 1.64 -16.50
C ALA A 264 -6.49 0.84 -15.88
N GLY A 265 -6.67 0.28 -14.67
CA GLY A 265 -5.63 -0.49 -13.96
C GLY A 265 -4.42 0.34 -13.51
N ALA A 266 -3.50 -0.29 -12.80
CA ALA A 266 -2.32 0.38 -12.23
C ALA A 266 -1.47 1.15 -13.28
N GLY A 267 -1.35 0.62 -14.51
CA GLY A 267 -0.58 1.25 -15.58
C GLY A 267 -1.19 2.54 -16.14
N ALA A 268 -2.52 2.72 -16.06
CA ALA A 268 -3.16 3.95 -16.49
C ALA A 268 -3.31 4.95 -15.33
N LEU A 269 -3.41 4.47 -14.09
CA LEU A 269 -3.26 5.31 -12.88
C LEU A 269 -1.90 6.02 -12.88
N LEU A 270 -0.84 5.32 -13.24
CA LEU A 270 0.50 5.86 -13.39
C LEU A 270 0.60 6.85 -14.58
N ARG A 271 -0.12 6.63 -15.68
CA ARG A 271 -0.18 7.57 -16.82
C ARG A 271 -1.00 8.82 -16.51
N ALA A 272 -2.09 8.69 -15.76
CA ALA A 272 -2.90 9.85 -15.34
C ALA A 272 -2.15 10.78 -14.36
N SER A 273 -1.20 10.25 -13.56
CA SER A 273 -0.31 11.10 -12.75
C SER A 273 0.72 11.90 -13.58
N GLY A 274 0.95 11.52 -14.83
CA GLY A 274 1.75 12.32 -15.79
C GLY A 274 1.09 13.64 -16.19
N THR A 275 -0.25 13.73 -16.09
CA THR A 275 -0.99 14.98 -16.32
C THR A 275 -0.89 15.96 -15.15
N LEU A 276 -0.60 15.51 -13.93
CA LEU A 276 -0.32 16.40 -12.79
C LEU A 276 0.99 17.18 -12.98
N SER A 277 1.99 16.59 -13.68
CA SER A 277 3.25 17.27 -14.00
C SER A 277 3.08 18.39 -15.05
N ALA A 278 2.07 18.32 -15.91
CA ALA A 278 1.86 19.30 -16.96
C ALA A 278 1.02 20.54 -16.50
N THR A 279 0.36 20.42 -15.34
CA THR A 279 -0.47 21.51 -14.79
C THR A 279 0.25 22.30 -13.69
N LEU A 280 1.47 21.88 -13.31
CA LEU A 280 2.30 22.51 -12.26
C LEU A 280 3.56 23.19 -12.81
N CYS A 281 3.68 23.36 -14.15
CA CYS A 281 4.69 24.22 -14.81
C CYS A 281 4.12 25.59 -15.15
#